data_042ff5c7e229c50712b82f31e388df5b
#
_entry.id   042ff5c7e229c50712b82f31e388df5b
#
_cell.length_a   1.000
_cell.length_b   1.000
_cell.length_c   1.000
_cell.angle_alpha   90.00
_cell.angle_beta   90.00
_cell.angle_gamma   90.00
#
_symmetry.space_group_name_H-M   'P 1'
#
loop_
_entity.id
_entity.type
_entity.pdbx_description
1 polymer ?
#
loop_
_entity_poly.entity_id
_entity_poly.type
_entity_poly.pdbx_seq_one_letter_code
_entity_poly.pdbx_strand_id
1 'polypeptide(L)'
;MGNDKKRNFLFFFVHPSKYYLFRNTINYLKQEGHNVDIAIIKKDVLEDLVKQEGWEYTNLFPKGRRSTKTNRLTIFLATVINFIKTVWRLHKLTAKKRYDIYVTDDCLTITGFYRKVPSYIFCDDDINVIKEISLLFKTATYIISPECTNLGSFNNKKIGFKGYKASSYLHPDVFVPQKEVLKKYDLCDKA
;
A
#
# COMPACT_ATOMS: atom_id res chain seq x y z
N MET A 1 23.89 17.38 10.76
CA MET A 1 23.20 16.25 10.15
C MET A 1 23.22 15.12 11.17
N GLY A 2 22.09 14.83 11.80
CA GLY A 2 21.99 13.81 12.83
C GLY A 2 22.25 12.44 12.22
N ASN A 3 22.99 11.62 12.95
CA ASN A 3 23.28 10.22 12.59
C ASN A 3 21.96 9.43 12.69
N ASP A 4 21.09 9.56 11.67
CA ASP A 4 19.80 8.91 11.69
C ASP A 4 20.02 7.39 11.61
N LYS A 5 19.66 6.72 12.72
CA LYS A 5 19.80 5.28 12.88
C LYS A 5 19.11 4.57 11.74
N LYS A 6 19.84 3.72 11.01
CA LYS A 6 19.31 2.87 9.95
C LYS A 6 18.12 2.07 10.46
N ARG A 7 16.97 2.15 9.78
CA ARG A 7 15.71 1.48 10.13
C ARG A 7 15.31 0.44 9.10
N ASN A 8 14.51 -0.52 9.53
CA ASN A 8 13.95 -1.58 8.69
C ASN A 8 12.46 -1.30 8.45
N PHE A 9 12.09 -1.05 7.21
CA PHE A 9 10.71 -0.83 6.79
C PHE A 9 10.19 -2.07 6.07
N LEU A 10 8.91 -2.37 6.24
CA LEU A 10 8.18 -3.29 5.38
C LEU A 10 6.99 -2.56 4.75
N PHE A 11 6.99 -2.48 3.44
CA PHE A 11 5.85 -2.03 2.65
C PHE A 11 5.05 -3.24 2.17
N PHE A 12 3.74 -3.21 2.39
CA PHE A 12 2.82 -4.21 1.86
C PHE A 12 1.67 -3.52 1.13
N PHE A 13 1.47 -3.83 -0.14
CA PHE A 13 0.40 -3.27 -0.95
C PHE A 13 -0.08 -4.26 -2.01
N VAL A 14 -1.35 -4.10 -2.41
CA VAL A 14 -2.08 -5.08 -3.23
C VAL A 14 -2.53 -4.49 -4.57
N HIS A 15 -2.65 -3.16 -4.67
CA HIS A 15 -3.20 -2.51 -5.85
C HIS A 15 -2.15 -1.67 -6.60
N PRO A 16 -2.14 -1.66 -7.97
CA PRO A 16 -1.20 -0.85 -8.75
C PRO A 16 -1.18 0.64 -8.37
N SER A 17 -2.32 1.23 -8.00
CA SER A 17 -2.37 2.63 -7.56
C SER A 17 -1.53 2.91 -6.31
N LYS A 18 -1.29 1.90 -5.47
CA LYS A 18 -0.47 2.03 -4.27
C LYS A 18 1.03 1.91 -4.59
N TYR A 19 1.39 1.24 -5.69
CA TYR A 19 2.75 1.32 -6.20
C TYR A 19 3.13 2.78 -6.51
N TYR A 20 2.31 3.49 -7.28
CA TYR A 20 2.56 4.90 -7.59
C TYR A 20 2.61 5.78 -6.34
N LEU A 21 1.71 5.54 -5.38
CA LEU A 21 1.69 6.27 -4.11
C LEU A 21 2.98 6.09 -3.32
N PHE A 22 3.49 4.85 -3.20
CA PHE A 22 4.64 4.53 -2.36
C PHE A 22 5.99 4.64 -3.06
N ARG A 23 6.02 4.67 -4.39
CA ARG A 23 7.23 4.64 -5.19
C ARG A 23 8.29 5.66 -4.74
N ASN A 24 7.91 6.92 -4.69
CA ASN A 24 8.83 7.99 -4.33
C ASN A 24 9.32 7.85 -2.87
N THR A 25 8.43 7.49 -1.95
CA THR A 25 8.78 7.25 -0.54
C THR A 25 9.73 6.07 -0.38
N ILE A 26 9.49 4.97 -1.09
CA ILE A 26 10.37 3.79 -1.05
C ILE A 26 11.77 4.14 -1.57
N ASN A 27 11.84 4.82 -2.72
CA ASN A 27 13.11 5.21 -3.32
C ASN A 27 13.87 6.21 -2.43
N TYR A 28 13.19 7.19 -1.86
CA TYR A 28 13.77 8.13 -0.91
C TYR A 28 14.35 7.42 0.32
N LEU A 29 13.59 6.54 0.96
CA LEU A 29 14.07 5.79 2.14
C LEU A 29 15.28 4.90 1.82
N LYS A 30 15.33 4.30 0.63
CA LYS A 30 16.51 3.54 0.16
C LYS A 30 17.72 4.44 -0.06
N GLN A 31 17.54 5.63 -0.62
CA GLN A 31 18.61 6.63 -0.83
C GLN A 31 19.16 7.13 0.51
N GLU A 32 18.30 7.32 1.52
CA GLU A 32 18.71 7.67 2.89
C GLU A 32 19.40 6.50 3.65
N GLY A 33 19.60 5.36 2.99
CA GLY A 33 20.32 4.22 3.55
C GLY A 33 19.49 3.29 4.44
N HIS A 34 18.17 3.47 4.48
CA HIS A 34 17.28 2.56 5.20
C HIS A 34 17.09 1.22 4.48
N ASN A 35 16.78 0.17 5.23
CA ASN A 35 16.39 -1.11 4.65
C ASN A 35 14.88 -1.10 4.36
N VAL A 36 14.51 -1.31 3.10
CA VAL A 36 13.10 -1.33 2.67
C VAL A 36 12.81 -2.67 2.00
N ASP A 37 12.04 -3.51 2.68
CA ASP A 37 11.49 -4.73 2.12
C ASP A 37 10.08 -4.45 1.57
N ILE A 38 9.75 -5.16 0.49
CA ILE A 38 8.47 -4.99 -0.20
C ILE A 38 7.76 -6.34 -0.27
N ALA A 39 6.52 -6.36 0.15
CA ALA A 39 5.62 -7.49 -0.01
C ALA A 39 4.43 -7.07 -0.89
N ILE A 40 4.03 -7.93 -1.81
CA ILE A 40 2.89 -7.70 -2.70
C ILE A 40 2.00 -8.93 -2.81
N ILE A 41 0.81 -8.71 -3.37
CA ILE A 41 -0.01 -9.78 -3.91
C ILE A 41 -0.16 -9.53 -5.40
N LYS A 42 0.12 -10.55 -6.21
CA LYS A 42 -0.04 -10.44 -7.66
C LYS A 42 -1.47 -10.07 -8.01
N LYS A 43 -1.64 -8.87 -8.53
CA LYS A 43 -2.90 -8.33 -9.02
C LYS A 43 -2.62 -7.42 -10.20
N ASP A 44 -3.32 -7.63 -11.31
CA ASP A 44 -3.20 -6.84 -12.51
C ASP A 44 -1.72 -6.68 -12.93
N VAL A 45 -1.29 -5.46 -13.24
CA VAL A 45 0.07 -5.09 -13.64
C VAL A 45 1.04 -4.83 -12.48
N LEU A 46 0.61 -5.00 -11.21
CA LEU A 46 1.41 -4.60 -10.05
C LEU A 46 2.77 -5.28 -10.00
N GLU A 47 2.82 -6.58 -10.27
CA GLU A 47 4.08 -7.33 -10.22
C GLU A 47 5.07 -6.86 -11.30
N ASP A 48 4.55 -6.51 -12.49
CA ASP A 48 5.37 -6.01 -13.59
C ASP A 48 5.92 -4.61 -13.29
N LEU A 49 5.13 -3.73 -12.67
CA LEU A 49 5.58 -2.40 -12.21
C LEU A 49 6.72 -2.52 -11.20
N VAL A 50 6.58 -3.41 -10.21
CA VAL A 50 7.62 -3.62 -9.18
C VAL A 50 8.91 -4.18 -9.80
N LYS A 51 8.81 -5.08 -10.79
CA LYS A 51 9.95 -5.61 -11.54
C LYS A 51 10.65 -4.54 -12.38
N GLN A 52 9.88 -3.69 -13.06
CA GLN A 52 10.43 -2.58 -13.88
C GLN A 52 11.21 -1.58 -13.04
N GLU A 53 10.82 -1.37 -11.77
CA GLU A 53 11.55 -0.51 -10.84
C GLU A 53 12.84 -1.17 -10.31
N GLY A 54 13.06 -2.46 -10.59
CA GLY A 54 14.22 -3.20 -10.10
C GLY A 54 14.18 -3.51 -8.61
N TRP A 55 13.01 -3.45 -7.98
CA TRP A 55 12.90 -3.74 -6.56
C TRP A 55 12.89 -5.24 -6.26
N GLU A 56 13.63 -5.63 -5.23
CA GLU A 56 13.44 -6.95 -4.61
C GLU A 56 12.11 -6.95 -3.84
N TYR A 57 11.33 -8.01 -4.02
CA TYR A 57 10.02 -8.13 -3.39
C TYR A 57 9.65 -9.57 -3.04
N THR A 58 8.73 -9.74 -2.12
CA THR A 58 8.10 -11.01 -1.78
C THR A 58 6.66 -11.01 -2.27
N ASN A 59 6.32 -11.89 -3.21
CA ASN A 59 4.93 -12.10 -3.61
C ASN A 59 4.27 -13.12 -2.68
N LEU A 60 3.29 -12.66 -1.89
CA LEU A 60 2.58 -13.53 -0.94
C LEU A 60 1.68 -14.57 -1.63
N PHE A 61 1.21 -14.29 -2.86
CA PHE A 61 0.35 -15.19 -3.64
C PHE A 61 0.78 -15.23 -5.10
N PRO A 62 1.89 -15.94 -5.44
CA PRO A 62 2.42 -15.98 -6.81
C PRO A 62 1.42 -16.44 -7.86
N LYS A 63 0.49 -17.33 -7.47
CA LYS A 63 -0.59 -17.83 -8.35
C LYS A 63 -1.84 -16.93 -8.36
N GLY A 64 -1.80 -15.77 -7.68
CA GLY A 64 -2.93 -14.87 -7.48
C GLY A 64 -3.96 -15.41 -6.48
N ARG A 65 -4.88 -14.53 -6.08
CA ARG A 65 -6.05 -14.87 -5.27
C ARG A 65 -7.24 -15.14 -6.21
N ARG A 66 -7.26 -16.23 -6.95
CA ARG A 66 -8.41 -16.55 -7.80
C ARG A 66 -9.51 -17.23 -6.99
N SER A 67 -10.75 -16.71 -7.09
CA SER A 67 -11.96 -17.42 -6.73
C SER A 67 -12.72 -17.71 -8.03
N THR A 68 -12.85 -18.99 -8.38
CA THR A 68 -13.69 -19.45 -9.51
C THR A 68 -15.15 -19.63 -9.09
N LYS A 69 -15.54 -19.16 -7.91
CA LYS A 69 -16.82 -19.42 -7.29
C LYS A 69 -17.83 -18.34 -7.68
N THR A 70 -19.05 -18.77 -8.03
CA THR A 70 -20.14 -17.90 -8.51
C THR A 70 -21.21 -17.59 -7.44
N ASN A 71 -21.29 -18.40 -6.39
CA ASN A 71 -22.28 -18.22 -5.33
C ASN A 71 -21.78 -17.20 -4.28
N ARG A 72 -22.63 -16.24 -3.85
CA ARG A 72 -22.31 -15.20 -2.87
C ARG A 72 -21.70 -15.73 -1.57
N LEU A 73 -22.26 -16.82 -1.01
CA LEU A 73 -21.75 -17.43 0.22
C LEU A 73 -20.33 -17.98 0.05
N THR A 74 -20.09 -18.68 -1.06
CA THR A 74 -18.77 -19.24 -1.36
C THR A 74 -17.72 -18.18 -1.67
N ILE A 75 -18.12 -17.04 -2.28
CA ILE A 75 -17.26 -15.87 -2.49
C ILE A 75 -16.88 -15.27 -1.14
N PHE A 76 -17.86 -15.07 -0.25
CA PHE A 76 -17.61 -14.53 1.09
C PHE A 76 -16.64 -15.40 1.89
N LEU A 77 -16.90 -16.72 1.95
CA LEU A 77 -16.00 -17.66 2.63
C LEU A 77 -14.59 -17.66 2.03
N ALA A 78 -14.47 -17.62 0.70
CA ALA A 78 -13.17 -17.52 0.03
C ALA A 78 -12.43 -16.22 0.38
N THR A 79 -13.15 -15.11 0.50
CA THR A 79 -12.59 -13.82 0.90
C THR A 79 -12.04 -13.87 2.32
N VAL A 80 -12.82 -14.40 3.27
CA VAL A 80 -12.38 -14.58 4.67
C VAL A 80 -11.15 -15.48 4.75
N ILE A 81 -11.19 -16.63 4.06
CA ILE A 81 -10.05 -17.58 4.04
C ILE A 81 -8.79 -16.89 3.43
N ASN A 82 -8.94 -16.15 2.34
CA ASN A 82 -7.83 -15.43 1.72
C ASN A 82 -7.29 -14.34 2.64
N PHE A 83 -8.15 -13.65 3.37
CA PHE A 83 -7.76 -12.66 4.36
C PHE A 83 -6.92 -13.29 5.49
N ILE A 84 -7.42 -14.36 6.10
CA ILE A 84 -6.71 -15.11 7.15
C ILE A 84 -5.35 -15.63 6.63
N LYS A 85 -5.32 -16.22 5.43
CA LYS A 85 -4.09 -16.69 4.79
C LYS A 85 -3.10 -15.54 4.57
N THR A 86 -3.58 -14.34 4.23
CA THR A 86 -2.70 -13.16 4.04
C THR A 86 -2.07 -12.74 5.35
N VAL A 87 -2.87 -12.56 6.39
CA VAL A 87 -2.38 -12.20 7.73
C VAL A 87 -1.35 -13.23 8.22
N TRP A 88 -1.64 -14.53 8.06
CA TRP A 88 -0.72 -15.59 8.45
C TRP A 88 0.61 -15.57 7.67
N ARG A 89 0.57 -15.32 6.34
CA ARG A 89 1.78 -15.21 5.51
C ARG A 89 2.61 -13.98 5.87
N LEU A 90 1.95 -12.85 6.11
CA LEU A 90 2.61 -11.64 6.61
C LEU A 90 3.24 -11.88 7.97
N HIS A 91 2.53 -12.58 8.87
CA HIS A 91 3.07 -12.96 10.17
C HIS A 91 4.31 -13.86 10.05
N LYS A 92 4.31 -14.85 9.15
CA LYS A 92 5.50 -15.68 8.86
C LYS A 92 6.64 -14.88 8.24
N LEU A 93 6.35 -13.99 7.29
CA LEU A 93 7.34 -13.13 6.66
C LEU A 93 8.06 -12.26 7.70
N THR A 94 7.27 -11.60 8.55
CA THR A 94 7.77 -10.68 9.59
C THR A 94 8.42 -11.39 10.79
N ALA A 95 8.29 -12.70 10.92
CA ALA A 95 9.00 -13.48 11.92
C ALA A 95 10.50 -13.67 11.61
N LYS A 96 10.88 -13.54 10.34
CA LYS A 96 12.25 -13.80 9.87
C LYS A 96 13.21 -12.63 10.08
N LYS A 97 12.68 -11.43 10.25
CA LYS A 97 13.45 -10.18 10.34
C LYS A 97 12.74 -9.19 11.26
N ARG A 98 13.51 -8.44 12.03
CA ARG A 98 12.95 -7.36 12.86
C ARG A 98 12.72 -6.13 12.00
N TYR A 99 11.51 -5.60 12.08
CA TYR A 99 11.11 -4.36 11.42
C TYR A 99 10.83 -3.28 12.47
N ASP A 100 11.11 -2.03 12.10
CA ASP A 100 10.85 -0.86 12.93
C ASP A 100 9.53 -0.20 12.57
N ILE A 101 9.10 -0.28 11.29
CA ILE A 101 7.91 0.38 10.78
C ILE A 101 7.25 -0.49 9.70
N TYR A 102 5.94 -0.57 9.74
CA TYR A 102 5.10 -1.14 8.68
C TYR A 102 4.32 -0.06 7.94
N VAL A 103 4.28 -0.13 6.61
CA VAL A 103 3.52 0.78 5.74
C VAL A 103 2.63 -0.05 4.81
N THR A 104 1.34 0.27 4.75
CA THR A 104 0.39 -0.58 4.01
C THR A 104 -0.87 0.17 3.59
N ASP A 105 -1.66 -0.48 2.74
CA ASP A 105 -3.06 -0.17 2.44
C ASP A 105 -4.01 -1.33 2.80
N ASP A 106 -3.49 -2.38 3.47
CA ASP A 106 -4.21 -3.63 3.73
C ASP A 106 -3.86 -4.19 5.14
N CYS A 107 -4.05 -5.46 5.36
CA CYS A 107 -4.06 -6.17 6.65
C CYS A 107 -2.70 -6.30 7.38
N LEU A 108 -1.62 -5.69 6.90
CA LEU A 108 -0.33 -5.67 7.61
C LEU A 108 -0.45 -4.97 8.98
N THR A 109 -1.40 -4.06 9.16
CA THR A 109 -1.70 -3.41 10.44
C THR A 109 -2.02 -4.41 11.55
N ILE A 110 -2.72 -5.50 11.22
CA ILE A 110 -3.04 -6.58 12.15
C ILE A 110 -1.75 -7.23 12.67
N THR A 111 -0.82 -7.52 11.75
CA THR A 111 0.49 -8.07 12.13
C THR A 111 1.28 -7.07 12.99
N GLY A 112 1.21 -5.78 12.65
CA GLY A 112 1.81 -4.69 13.43
C GLY A 112 1.30 -4.65 14.86
N PHE A 113 -0.01 -4.74 15.04
CA PHE A 113 -0.66 -4.76 16.34
C PHE A 113 -0.15 -5.92 17.23
N TYR A 114 -0.13 -7.15 16.70
CA TYR A 114 0.35 -8.32 17.46
C TYR A 114 1.85 -8.28 17.74
N ARG A 115 2.65 -7.75 16.83
CA ARG A 115 4.11 -7.66 16.98
C ARG A 115 4.58 -6.40 17.69
N LYS A 116 3.67 -5.49 18.04
CA LYS A 116 3.98 -4.19 18.65
C LYS A 116 4.93 -3.35 17.76
N VAL A 117 4.78 -3.47 16.44
CA VAL A 117 5.52 -2.67 15.46
C VAL A 117 4.59 -1.57 14.95
N PRO A 118 4.99 -0.29 15.01
CA PRO A 118 4.19 0.81 14.48
C PRO A 118 3.80 0.59 13.03
N SER A 119 2.52 0.78 12.72
CA SER A 119 1.98 0.58 11.38
C SER A 119 1.23 1.81 10.89
N TYR A 120 1.52 2.18 9.65
CA TYR A 120 0.91 3.29 8.93
C TYR A 120 0.03 2.72 7.82
N ILE A 121 -1.26 3.00 7.86
CA ILE A 121 -2.19 2.62 6.78
C ILE A 121 -2.58 3.85 5.98
N PHE A 122 -2.56 3.73 4.65
CA PHE A 122 -3.02 4.77 3.74
C PHE A 122 -4.48 4.55 3.36
N CYS A 123 -5.28 5.61 3.52
CA CYS A 123 -6.69 5.64 3.14
C CYS A 123 -7.02 7.00 2.54
N ASP A 124 -7.70 7.00 1.41
CA ASP A 124 -8.15 8.18 0.69
C ASP A 124 -9.69 8.32 0.65
N ASP A 125 -10.41 7.35 1.19
CA ASP A 125 -11.87 7.33 1.22
C ASP A 125 -12.42 7.60 2.62
N ASP A 126 -13.61 8.20 2.68
CA ASP A 126 -14.34 8.40 3.94
C ASP A 126 -14.76 7.07 4.54
N ILE A 127 -14.76 6.99 5.88
CA ILE A 127 -15.12 5.77 6.62
C ILE A 127 -16.53 5.25 6.28
N ASN A 128 -17.44 6.13 5.89
CA ASN A 128 -18.80 5.76 5.51
C ASN A 128 -18.85 4.94 4.20
N VAL A 129 -17.85 5.12 3.34
CA VAL A 129 -17.71 4.40 2.05
C VAL A 129 -17.04 3.03 2.25
N ILE A 130 -16.14 2.93 3.24
CA ILE A 130 -15.25 1.77 3.42
C ILE A 130 -15.36 1.14 4.82
N LYS A 131 -16.57 0.97 5.32
CA LYS A 131 -16.83 0.44 6.68
C LYS A 131 -16.10 -0.87 6.99
N GLU A 132 -15.89 -1.72 5.99
CA GLU A 132 -15.22 -3.02 6.12
C GLU A 132 -13.76 -2.88 6.55
N ILE A 133 -13.12 -1.75 6.23
CA ILE A 133 -11.72 -1.46 6.57
C ILE A 133 -11.53 -1.04 8.04
N SER A 134 -12.61 -0.78 8.77
CA SER A 134 -12.57 -0.30 10.16
C SER A 134 -11.74 -1.19 11.10
N LEU A 135 -11.71 -2.51 10.85
CA LEU A 135 -10.86 -3.42 11.61
C LEU A 135 -9.37 -3.08 11.43
N LEU A 136 -8.96 -2.71 10.22
CA LEU A 136 -7.58 -2.35 9.91
C LEU A 136 -7.21 -1.02 10.59
N PHE A 137 -8.14 -0.08 10.67
CA PHE A 137 -7.95 1.19 11.38
C PHE A 137 -7.82 0.99 12.90
N LYS A 138 -8.59 0.04 13.47
CA LYS A 138 -8.45 -0.31 14.89
C LYS A 138 -7.04 -0.79 15.21
N THR A 139 -6.45 -1.59 14.34
CA THR A 139 -5.12 -2.20 14.53
C THR A 139 -3.96 -1.32 14.05
N ALA A 140 -4.21 -0.32 13.21
CA ALA A 140 -3.21 0.63 12.77
C ALA A 140 -2.76 1.55 13.91
N THR A 141 -1.47 1.94 13.90
CA THR A 141 -0.96 2.99 14.79
C THR A 141 -1.37 4.36 14.28
N TYR A 142 -1.17 4.62 12.98
CA TYR A 142 -1.54 5.85 12.32
C TYR A 142 -2.24 5.60 10.99
N ILE A 143 -3.13 6.52 10.61
CA ILE A 143 -3.84 6.50 9.33
C ILE A 143 -3.41 7.73 8.54
N ILE A 144 -2.73 7.53 7.42
CA ILE A 144 -2.33 8.63 6.54
C ILE A 144 -3.44 8.84 5.51
N SER A 145 -3.98 10.06 5.47
CA SER A 145 -5.17 10.38 4.69
C SER A 145 -5.15 11.85 4.27
N PRO A 146 -5.80 12.23 3.13
CA PRO A 146 -6.05 13.64 2.82
C PRO A 146 -6.75 14.36 3.98
N GLU A 147 -6.43 15.64 4.18
CA GLU A 147 -7.06 16.43 5.25
C GLU A 147 -8.59 16.48 5.14
N CYS A 148 -9.11 16.47 3.90
CA CYS A 148 -10.54 16.49 3.63
C CYS A 148 -11.28 15.18 3.94
N THR A 149 -10.58 14.04 4.07
CA THR A 149 -11.17 12.74 4.32
C THR A 149 -11.68 12.63 5.75
N ASN A 150 -12.91 12.18 5.92
CA ASN A 150 -13.52 11.96 7.24
C ASN A 150 -13.40 10.49 7.66
N LEU A 151 -12.59 10.22 8.68
CA LEU A 151 -12.38 8.90 9.25
C LEU A 151 -13.26 8.60 10.48
N GLY A 152 -14.23 9.48 10.80
CA GLY A 152 -15.13 9.33 11.93
C GLY A 152 -14.37 9.22 13.26
N SER A 153 -14.65 8.18 14.05
CA SER A 153 -14.00 7.94 15.34
C SER A 153 -12.49 7.68 15.26
N PHE A 154 -11.94 7.46 14.05
CA PHE A 154 -10.51 7.23 13.85
C PHE A 154 -9.72 8.49 13.51
N ASN A 155 -10.36 9.66 13.49
CA ASN A 155 -9.67 10.94 13.24
C ASN A 155 -8.54 11.22 14.25
N ASN A 156 -8.60 10.65 15.44
CA ASN A 156 -7.55 10.74 16.48
C ASN A 156 -6.25 10.03 16.09
N LYS A 157 -6.28 9.08 15.13
CA LYS A 157 -5.11 8.39 14.59
C LYS A 157 -4.66 8.98 13.24
N LYS A 158 -5.39 9.96 12.71
CA LYS A 158 -5.15 10.52 11.40
C LYS A 158 -3.91 11.40 11.38
N ILE A 159 -3.06 11.16 10.38
CA ILE A 159 -2.04 12.09 9.93
C ILE A 159 -2.51 12.63 8.58
N GLY A 160 -3.01 13.88 8.59
CA GLY A 160 -3.52 14.54 7.41
C GLY A 160 -2.42 15.07 6.51
N PHE A 161 -2.61 15.02 5.20
CA PHE A 161 -1.77 15.70 4.24
C PHE A 161 -2.62 16.56 3.29
N LYS A 162 -2.04 17.69 2.83
CA LYS A 162 -2.69 18.57 1.86
C LYS A 162 -2.64 17.97 0.46
N GLY A 163 -3.78 17.94 -0.22
CA GLY A 163 -3.91 17.39 -1.56
C GLY A 163 -4.54 15.99 -1.58
N TYR A 164 -4.42 15.33 -2.72
CA TYR A 164 -5.01 14.02 -3.00
C TYR A 164 -3.92 12.98 -3.26
N LYS A 165 -4.27 11.72 -3.20
CA LYS A 165 -3.36 10.60 -3.54
C LYS A 165 -2.67 10.82 -4.90
N ALA A 166 -3.40 11.30 -5.88
CA ALA A 166 -2.86 11.55 -7.22
C ALA A 166 -1.71 12.58 -7.21
N SER A 167 -1.70 13.52 -6.29
CA SER A 167 -0.62 14.51 -6.16
C SER A 167 0.75 13.88 -5.86
N SER A 168 0.78 12.67 -5.29
CA SER A 168 2.04 11.96 -5.01
C SER A 168 2.79 11.52 -6.26
N TYR A 169 2.11 11.42 -7.41
CA TYR A 169 2.69 10.95 -8.68
C TYR A 169 2.32 11.80 -9.91
N LEU A 170 1.38 12.75 -9.79
CA LEU A 170 1.00 13.68 -10.85
C LEU A 170 1.39 15.12 -10.56
N HIS A 171 2.02 15.40 -9.40
CA HIS A 171 2.50 16.76 -9.10
C HIS A 171 3.55 17.19 -10.14
N PRO A 172 3.55 18.44 -10.61
CA PRO A 172 4.51 18.93 -11.61
C PRO A 172 5.98 18.68 -11.28
N ASP A 173 6.34 18.64 -9.99
CA ASP A 173 7.71 18.38 -9.53
C ASP A 173 8.14 16.90 -9.73
N VAL A 174 7.20 15.98 -9.93
CA VAL A 174 7.49 14.54 -10.07
C VAL A 174 7.01 13.94 -11.38
N PHE A 175 6.12 14.62 -12.10
CA PHE A 175 5.54 14.14 -13.34
C PHE A 175 5.71 15.15 -14.48
N VAL A 176 6.42 14.73 -15.51
CA VAL A 176 6.55 15.51 -16.76
C VAL A 176 5.69 14.84 -17.83
N PRO A 177 4.62 15.50 -18.31
CA PRO A 177 3.78 14.97 -19.38
C PRO A 177 4.59 14.77 -20.69
N GLN A 178 4.48 13.60 -21.29
CA GLN A 178 5.12 13.30 -22.57
C GLN A 178 4.11 13.47 -23.70
N LYS A 179 4.24 14.52 -24.50
CA LYS A 179 3.34 14.81 -25.64
C LYS A 179 3.38 13.72 -26.73
N GLU A 180 4.50 12.98 -26.84
CA GLU A 180 4.66 11.86 -27.77
C GLU A 180 3.66 10.72 -27.49
N VAL A 181 3.21 10.57 -26.25
CA VAL A 181 2.19 9.58 -25.87
C VAL A 181 0.86 9.90 -26.57
N LEU A 182 0.51 11.18 -26.69
CA LEU A 182 -0.71 11.60 -27.39
C LEU A 182 -0.67 11.24 -28.86
N LYS A 183 0.48 11.40 -29.53
CA LYS A 183 0.69 10.98 -30.93
C LYS A 183 0.48 9.49 -31.11
N LYS A 184 1.01 8.68 -30.18
CA LYS A 184 0.88 7.21 -30.22
C LYS A 184 -0.57 6.74 -30.19
N TYR A 185 -1.46 7.49 -29.57
CA TYR A 185 -2.88 7.16 -29.42
C TYR A 185 -3.82 8.03 -30.28
N ASP A 186 -3.25 8.79 -31.23
CA ASP A 186 -4.00 9.68 -32.13
C ASP A 186 -4.92 10.68 -31.40
N LEU A 187 -4.37 11.28 -30.33
CA LEU A 187 -5.08 12.23 -29.46
C LEU A 187 -4.55 13.67 -29.58
N CYS A 188 -3.66 13.96 -30.50
CA CYS A 188 -2.99 15.26 -30.59
C CYS A 188 -3.93 16.44 -30.83
N ASP A 189 -5.06 16.21 -31.50
CA ASP A 189 -6.02 17.26 -31.88
C ASP A 189 -7.22 17.36 -30.89
N LYS A 190 -7.18 16.64 -29.78
CA LYS A 190 -8.28 16.57 -28.80
C LYS A 190 -7.92 17.12 -27.43
N ALA A 191 -6.79 17.78 -27.28
CA ALA A 191 -6.30 18.36 -26.04
C ALA A 191 -6.31 19.91 -26.10
#